data_75e5fc99fece2e4476af7a615f884e59
#
_entry.id   75e5fc99fece2e4476af7a615f884e59
#
_cell.length_a   1.000
_cell.length_b   1.000
_cell.length_c   1.000
_cell.angle_alpha   90.00
_cell.angle_beta   90.00
_cell.angle_gamma   90.00
#
_symmetry.space_group_name_H-M   'P 1'
#
loop_
_entity.id
_entity.type
_entity.pdbx_description
1 polymer ?
#
loop_
_entity_poly.entity_id
_entity_poly.type
_entity_poly.pdbx_seq_one_letter_code
_entity_poly.pdbx_strand_id
1 'polypeptide(L)'
;MQYQGGKTKISKEISEVLNNALHGRQVPDIDRACRPAEYIYIYIYEKPFVSLFCGACSIESKIKAKRKILNDKHEYLIEMLRAVQNGYELPDTVSEEQYRYIREHRDDDKALSGFVGFACSFGGKWFGSYARGSGRNYAADGKHSMMRKMQGLQNAEFLCMDYRDVPIPENAVVYADPPYAGTTGYTVGKFDSAEFWEYMRVLSEKHLVFISEQTAPEDFIPIWEKELKRNICRDVDKRFEVTEKLFVHQSRITDLTR
;
A
#
# COMPACT_ATOMS: atom_id res chain seq x y z
N MET A 1 -0.53 0.13 12.48
CA MET A 1 0.74 0.86 12.46
C MET A 1 0.54 2.15 11.66
N GLN A 2 0.95 3.29 12.18
CA GLN A 2 1.05 4.52 11.39
C GLN A 2 2.22 4.40 10.41
N TYR A 3 2.03 4.94 9.22
CA TYR A 3 3.05 4.98 8.17
C TYR A 3 2.88 6.29 7.41
N GLN A 4 3.97 7.03 7.18
CA GLN A 4 3.93 8.29 6.46
C GLN A 4 3.40 8.05 5.03
N GLY A 5 2.39 8.81 4.60
CA GLY A 5 1.72 8.59 3.30
C GLY A 5 0.68 7.46 3.29
N GLY A 6 0.53 6.71 4.39
CA GLY A 6 -0.39 5.55 4.42
C GLY A 6 -1.85 5.90 4.17
N LYS A 7 -2.50 5.15 3.29
CA LYS A 7 -3.88 5.33 2.81
C LYS A 7 -4.97 4.79 3.77
N THR A 8 -4.70 4.70 5.08
CA THR A 8 -5.61 4.03 6.04
C THR A 8 -7.06 4.54 5.98
N LYS A 9 -7.25 5.87 5.79
CA LYS A 9 -8.59 6.50 5.77
C LYS A 9 -9.43 6.14 4.53
N ILE A 10 -8.79 5.85 3.42
CA ILE A 10 -9.42 5.57 2.11
C ILE A 10 -9.14 4.15 1.61
N SER A 11 -8.45 3.35 2.41
CA SER A 11 -8.04 2.00 2.02
C SER A 11 -9.21 1.08 1.72
N LYS A 12 -10.39 1.30 2.31
CA LYS A 12 -11.58 0.51 2.03
C LYS A 12 -12.08 0.79 0.63
N GLU A 13 -12.29 2.06 0.29
CA GLU A 13 -12.83 2.47 -1.01
C GLU A 13 -11.88 2.08 -2.15
N ILE A 14 -10.58 2.37 -2.02
CA ILE A 14 -9.60 1.97 -3.04
C ILE A 14 -9.55 0.44 -3.19
N SER A 15 -9.54 -0.31 -2.09
CA SER A 15 -9.54 -1.77 -2.17
C SER A 15 -10.81 -2.35 -2.79
N GLU A 16 -11.96 -1.70 -2.66
CA GLU A 16 -13.20 -2.08 -3.34
C GLU A 16 -13.08 -1.91 -4.86
N VAL A 17 -12.52 -0.79 -5.33
CA VAL A 17 -12.27 -0.56 -6.78
C VAL A 17 -11.33 -1.61 -7.33
N LEU A 18 -10.21 -1.87 -6.65
CA LEU A 18 -9.22 -2.88 -7.06
C LEU A 18 -9.78 -4.31 -7.04
N ASN A 19 -10.59 -4.67 -6.04
CA ASN A 19 -11.24 -5.96 -5.97
C ASN A 19 -12.26 -6.14 -7.11
N ASN A 20 -13.01 -5.11 -7.47
CA ASN A 20 -13.93 -5.15 -8.61
C ASN A 20 -13.18 -5.40 -9.93
N ALA A 21 -12.00 -4.79 -10.12
CA ALA A 21 -11.17 -5.01 -11.29
C ALA A 21 -10.55 -6.42 -11.32
N LEU A 22 -10.18 -6.97 -10.16
CA LEU A 22 -9.65 -8.32 -10.02
C LEU A 22 -10.70 -9.40 -10.38
N HIS A 23 -11.95 -9.16 -10.01
CA HIS A 23 -13.02 -10.15 -10.15
C HIS A 23 -13.84 -10.00 -11.44
N GLY A 24 -13.61 -8.94 -12.21
CA GLY A 24 -14.50 -8.53 -13.28
C GLY A 24 -15.83 -8.02 -12.71
N ARG A 25 -16.63 -7.31 -13.50
CA ARG A 25 -18.03 -7.04 -13.13
C ARG A 25 -18.75 -8.37 -12.95
N GLN A 26 -19.53 -8.52 -11.89
CA GLN A 26 -20.57 -9.53 -11.85
C GLN A 26 -21.46 -9.28 -13.07
N VAL A 27 -21.33 -10.12 -14.10
CA VAL A 27 -22.31 -10.15 -15.18
C VAL A 27 -23.63 -10.48 -14.53
N PRO A 28 -24.68 -9.66 -14.70
CA PRO A 28 -26.02 -10.02 -14.22
C PRO A 28 -26.38 -11.37 -14.84
N ASP A 29 -26.79 -12.27 -14.01
CA ASP A 29 -27.18 -13.64 -14.22
C ASP A 29 -27.97 -13.91 -15.51
N ILE A 30 -27.31 -14.28 -16.58
CA ILE A 30 -27.99 -14.95 -17.70
C ILE A 30 -27.55 -16.42 -17.86
N ASP A 31 -26.44 -16.84 -17.20
CA ASP A 31 -25.89 -18.18 -17.40
C ASP A 31 -25.56 -18.95 -16.10
N ARG A 32 -26.20 -18.60 -14.98
CA ARG A 32 -26.03 -19.33 -13.71
C ARG A 32 -26.52 -20.77 -13.73
N ALA A 33 -27.38 -21.11 -14.68
CA ALA A 33 -28.02 -22.43 -14.72
C ALA A 33 -27.12 -23.56 -15.23
N CYS A 34 -25.95 -23.27 -15.85
CA CYS A 34 -25.15 -24.27 -16.54
C CYS A 34 -23.70 -24.42 -16.09
N ARG A 35 -23.25 -23.68 -15.07
CA ARG A 35 -21.86 -23.86 -14.56
C ARG A 35 -21.84 -24.23 -13.08
N PRO A 36 -21.11 -25.31 -12.68
CA PRO A 36 -20.95 -25.64 -11.27
C PRO A 36 -20.32 -24.47 -10.51
N ALA A 37 -20.83 -24.20 -9.30
CA ALA A 37 -20.38 -23.09 -8.43
C ALA A 37 -18.87 -23.06 -8.17
N GLU A 38 -18.18 -24.22 -8.20
CA GLU A 38 -16.73 -24.35 -8.07
C GLU A 38 -15.97 -23.74 -9.25
N TYR A 39 -16.46 -23.86 -10.47
CA TYR A 39 -15.82 -23.27 -11.65
C TYR A 39 -15.91 -21.75 -11.66
N ILE A 40 -17.03 -21.18 -11.18
CA ILE A 40 -17.21 -19.72 -11.05
C ILE A 40 -16.27 -19.17 -9.99
N TYR A 41 -16.09 -19.88 -8.86
CA TYR A 41 -15.21 -19.47 -7.77
C TYR A 41 -13.74 -19.47 -8.17
N ILE A 42 -13.29 -20.43 -9.01
CA ILE A 42 -11.93 -20.53 -9.52
C ILE A 42 -11.62 -19.38 -10.50
N TYR A 43 -12.56 -19.00 -11.36
CA TYR A 43 -12.34 -17.96 -12.38
C TYR A 43 -12.28 -16.54 -11.81
N ILE A 44 -12.99 -16.29 -10.70
CA ILE A 44 -13.10 -14.97 -10.06
C ILE A 44 -11.80 -14.54 -9.35
N TYR A 45 -10.92 -15.48 -8.96
CA TYR A 45 -9.72 -15.18 -8.15
C TYR A 45 -8.39 -15.42 -8.87
N GLU A 46 -8.39 -15.54 -10.20
CA GLU A 46 -7.18 -15.93 -10.92
C GLU A 46 -6.21 -14.79 -11.25
N LYS A 47 -6.68 -13.54 -11.32
CA LYS A 47 -5.80 -12.42 -11.62
C LYS A 47 -4.82 -12.17 -10.46
N PRO A 48 -3.49 -12.19 -10.73
CA PRO A 48 -2.52 -11.79 -9.73
C PRO A 48 -2.69 -10.30 -9.39
N PHE A 49 -2.41 -9.96 -8.13
CA PHE A 49 -2.32 -8.57 -7.69
C PHE A 49 -0.87 -8.20 -7.40
N VAL A 50 -0.43 -7.07 -7.93
CA VAL A 50 0.92 -6.54 -7.70
C VAL A 50 0.82 -5.14 -7.14
N SER A 51 1.44 -4.87 -6.00
CA SER A 51 1.63 -3.52 -5.45
C SER A 51 3.10 -3.13 -5.59
N LEU A 52 3.37 -2.03 -6.31
CA LEU A 52 4.72 -1.55 -6.57
C LEU A 52 5.32 -0.77 -5.38
N PHE A 53 4.47 -0.22 -4.51
CA PHE A 53 4.81 0.58 -3.32
C PHE A 53 3.85 0.20 -2.19
N CYS A 54 4.06 -0.97 -1.56
CA CYS A 54 3.07 -1.50 -0.62
C CYS A 54 3.04 -0.78 0.73
N GLY A 55 4.11 -0.08 1.10
CA GLY A 55 4.21 0.60 2.37
C GLY A 55 3.81 -0.32 3.54
N ALA A 56 3.00 0.16 4.46
CA ALA A 56 2.48 -0.62 5.58
C ALA A 56 1.24 -1.46 5.23
N CYS A 57 1.01 -1.78 3.97
CA CYS A 57 -0.03 -2.68 3.46
C CYS A 57 -1.46 -2.33 3.91
N SER A 58 -1.83 -1.04 3.84
CA SER A 58 -3.16 -0.61 4.29
C SER A 58 -4.27 -0.97 3.30
N ILE A 59 -3.98 -1.00 2.01
CA ILE A 59 -4.85 -1.40 0.91
C ILE A 59 -4.69 -2.91 0.66
N GLU A 60 -3.46 -3.37 0.53
CA GLU A 60 -3.05 -4.71 0.13
C GLU A 60 -3.63 -5.80 1.06
N SER A 61 -3.75 -5.48 2.36
CA SER A 61 -4.37 -6.39 3.34
C SER A 61 -5.86 -6.64 3.11
N LYS A 62 -6.54 -5.81 2.30
CA LYS A 62 -7.96 -5.93 1.97
C LYS A 62 -8.20 -6.48 0.57
N ILE A 63 -7.14 -6.69 -0.19
CA ILE A 63 -7.22 -7.25 -1.54
C ILE A 63 -7.55 -8.74 -1.47
N LYS A 64 -8.48 -9.17 -2.30
CA LYS A 64 -8.92 -10.56 -2.44
C LYS A 64 -8.31 -11.14 -3.71
N ALA A 65 -7.08 -11.61 -3.65
CA ALA A 65 -6.39 -12.29 -4.74
C ALA A 65 -5.67 -13.52 -4.20
N LYS A 66 -5.59 -14.60 -5.00
CA LYS A 66 -4.85 -15.82 -4.63
C LYS A 66 -3.35 -15.56 -4.56
N ARG A 67 -2.84 -14.79 -5.51
CA ARG A 67 -1.42 -14.42 -5.57
C ARG A 67 -1.28 -12.92 -5.40
N LYS A 68 -0.48 -12.52 -4.44
CA LYS A 68 -0.14 -11.12 -4.15
C LYS A 68 1.37 -10.97 -4.17
N ILE A 69 1.87 -10.06 -4.99
CA ILE A 69 3.27 -9.63 -5.01
C ILE A 69 3.28 -8.20 -4.50
N LEU A 70 3.94 -7.98 -3.36
CA LEU A 70 3.93 -6.71 -2.65
C LEU A 70 5.37 -6.21 -2.52
N ASN A 71 5.67 -5.13 -3.21
CA ASN A 71 7.01 -4.55 -3.24
C ASN A 71 7.06 -3.23 -2.50
N ASP A 72 8.19 -2.97 -1.85
CA ASP A 72 8.59 -1.65 -1.39
C ASP A 72 10.13 -1.57 -1.40
N LYS A 73 10.68 -0.40 -1.65
CA LYS A 73 12.14 -0.20 -1.66
C LYS A 73 12.73 -0.09 -0.25
N HIS A 74 11.88 0.04 0.77
CA HIS A 74 12.34 0.22 2.15
C HIS A 74 12.63 -1.13 2.81
N GLU A 75 13.91 -1.49 2.88
CA GLU A 75 14.40 -2.79 3.35
C GLU A 75 13.82 -3.18 4.73
N TYR A 76 13.97 -2.34 5.74
CA TYR A 76 13.50 -2.64 7.10
C TYR A 76 11.97 -2.85 7.17
N LEU A 77 11.22 -2.17 6.30
CA LEU A 77 9.78 -2.36 6.22
C LEU A 77 9.44 -3.75 5.69
N ILE A 78 10.10 -4.15 4.60
CA ILE A 78 9.89 -5.48 3.99
C ILE A 78 10.37 -6.59 4.92
N GLU A 79 11.53 -6.43 5.57
CA GLU A 79 12.01 -7.42 6.54
C GLU A 79 11.05 -7.58 7.73
N MET A 80 10.48 -6.49 8.23
CA MET A 80 9.42 -6.55 9.26
C MET A 80 8.19 -7.32 8.75
N LEU A 81 7.71 -7.02 7.53
CA LEU A 81 6.52 -7.68 6.97
C LEU A 81 6.73 -9.18 6.80
N ARG A 82 7.89 -9.58 6.25
CA ARG A 82 8.31 -10.99 6.11
C ARG A 82 8.41 -11.70 7.46
N ALA A 83 9.07 -11.08 8.41
CA ALA A 83 9.27 -11.64 9.75
C ALA A 83 7.93 -11.85 10.47
N VAL A 84 7.04 -10.86 10.45
CA VAL A 84 5.71 -10.97 11.09
C VAL A 84 4.84 -12.01 10.40
N GLN A 85 4.90 -12.13 9.07
CA GLN A 85 4.22 -13.19 8.33
C GLN A 85 4.68 -14.58 8.76
N ASN A 86 5.97 -14.71 9.13
CA ASN A 86 6.59 -15.94 9.61
C ASN A 86 6.55 -16.11 11.15
N GLY A 87 5.72 -15.33 11.84
CA GLY A 87 5.49 -15.51 13.29
C GLY A 87 6.40 -14.70 14.20
N TYR A 88 7.15 -13.71 13.68
CA TYR A 88 7.95 -12.82 14.52
C TYR A 88 7.05 -12.04 15.50
N GLU A 89 7.41 -12.07 16.78
CA GLU A 89 6.65 -11.41 17.84
C GLU A 89 7.09 -9.94 18.00
N LEU A 90 6.18 -9.03 17.65
CA LEU A 90 6.39 -7.60 17.86
C LEU A 90 6.25 -7.24 19.35
N PRO A 91 7.04 -6.27 19.86
CA PRO A 91 6.95 -5.85 21.25
C PRO A 91 5.64 -5.11 21.54
N ASP A 92 5.12 -5.29 22.76
CA ASP A 92 3.95 -4.57 23.24
C ASP A 92 4.29 -3.17 23.75
N THR A 93 5.54 -2.95 24.15
CA THR A 93 6.03 -1.66 24.64
C THR A 93 7.43 -1.40 24.10
N VAL A 94 7.72 -0.14 23.83
CA VAL A 94 9.06 0.34 23.48
C VAL A 94 9.30 1.63 24.23
N SER A 95 10.34 1.66 25.10
CA SER A 95 10.73 2.88 25.79
C SER A 95 11.47 3.84 24.85
N GLU A 96 11.60 5.11 25.25
CA GLU A 96 12.37 6.07 24.45
C GLU A 96 13.87 5.71 24.39
N GLU A 97 14.41 5.09 25.43
CA GLU A 97 15.78 4.59 25.45
C GLU A 97 15.97 3.45 24.46
N GLN A 98 15.05 2.46 24.47
CA GLN A 98 15.04 1.38 23.48
C GLN A 98 14.88 1.91 22.05
N TYR A 99 14.01 2.91 21.83
CA TYR A 99 13.84 3.54 20.51
C TYR A 99 15.15 4.16 20.01
N ARG A 100 15.89 4.87 20.88
CA ARG A 100 17.19 5.48 20.52
C ARG A 100 18.22 4.40 20.22
N TYR A 101 18.32 3.39 21.06
CA TYR A 101 19.23 2.25 20.88
C TYR A 101 18.97 1.57 19.53
N ILE A 102 17.73 1.19 19.24
CA ILE A 102 17.36 0.53 17.98
C ILE A 102 17.64 1.43 16.79
N ARG A 103 17.41 2.74 16.89
CA ARG A 103 17.74 3.68 15.82
C ARG A 103 19.23 3.70 15.50
N GLU A 104 20.10 3.52 16.46
CA GLU A 104 21.55 3.52 16.32
C GLU A 104 22.09 2.15 15.85
N HIS A 105 21.37 1.06 16.19
CA HIS A 105 21.74 -0.33 15.92
C HIS A 105 20.73 -1.02 14.99
N ARG A 106 20.32 -0.33 13.92
CA ARG A 106 19.20 -0.77 13.06
C ARG A 106 19.40 -2.12 12.40
N ASP A 107 20.64 -2.49 12.14
CA ASP A 107 21.00 -3.71 11.41
C ASP A 107 21.07 -4.95 12.31
N ASP A 108 21.08 -4.78 13.65
CA ASP A 108 21.10 -5.90 14.59
C ASP A 108 19.81 -6.75 14.48
N ASP A 109 18.67 -6.10 14.31
CA ASP A 109 17.37 -6.72 14.05
C ASP A 109 16.55 -5.82 13.11
N LYS A 110 16.61 -6.12 11.82
CA LYS A 110 15.93 -5.33 10.80
C LYS A 110 14.40 -5.36 10.95
N ALA A 111 13.84 -6.47 11.41
CA ALA A 111 12.40 -6.60 11.62
C ALA A 111 11.92 -5.72 12.76
N LEU A 112 12.61 -5.75 13.90
CA LEU A 112 12.33 -4.87 15.03
C LEU A 112 12.52 -3.41 14.65
N SER A 113 13.59 -3.09 13.94
CA SER A 113 13.88 -1.74 13.45
C SER A 113 12.79 -1.24 12.52
N GLY A 114 12.29 -2.07 11.61
CA GLY A 114 11.18 -1.75 10.72
C GLY A 114 9.91 -1.41 11.50
N PHE A 115 9.61 -2.17 12.54
CA PHE A 115 8.46 -1.91 13.40
C PHE A 115 8.62 -0.63 14.21
N VAL A 116 9.71 -0.52 14.97
CA VAL A 116 9.95 0.60 15.90
C VAL A 116 10.11 1.92 15.14
N GLY A 117 10.84 1.88 14.02
CA GLY A 117 11.12 3.06 13.20
C GLY A 117 9.87 3.72 12.63
N PHE A 118 8.81 2.97 12.38
CA PHE A 118 7.53 3.52 11.91
C PHE A 118 6.48 3.62 13.02
N ALA A 119 6.21 2.52 13.75
CA ALA A 119 5.11 2.47 14.71
C ALA A 119 5.31 3.38 15.91
N CYS A 120 6.55 3.48 16.40
CA CYS A 120 6.91 4.27 17.58
C CYS A 120 7.39 5.69 17.23
N SER A 121 7.32 6.10 15.98
CA SER A 121 7.70 7.44 15.51
C SER A 121 6.50 8.35 15.32
N PHE A 122 6.69 9.62 15.64
CA PHE A 122 5.66 10.64 15.46
C PHE A 122 5.23 10.72 13.98
N GLY A 123 3.92 10.62 13.75
CA GLY A 123 3.35 10.65 12.40
C GLY A 123 3.72 9.45 11.51
N GLY A 124 4.35 8.40 12.05
CA GLY A 124 4.82 7.25 11.29
C GLY A 124 5.99 7.55 10.36
N LYS A 125 6.75 8.62 10.65
CA LYS A 125 7.95 8.99 9.89
C LYS A 125 9.13 8.14 10.37
N TRP A 126 9.84 7.52 9.45
CA TRP A 126 10.99 6.65 9.72
C TRP A 126 12.00 7.29 10.69
N PHE A 127 12.09 6.77 11.89
CA PHE A 127 12.92 7.27 12.99
C PHE A 127 12.97 8.81 13.11
N GLY A 128 11.86 9.50 12.82
CA GLY A 128 11.78 10.96 12.86
C GLY A 128 11.93 11.50 14.29
N SER A 129 11.05 11.08 15.19
CA SER A 129 11.14 11.34 16.61
C SER A 129 10.26 10.34 17.36
N TYR A 130 10.63 10.00 18.60
CA TYR A 130 9.82 9.12 19.42
C TYR A 130 8.42 9.71 19.65
N ALA A 131 7.39 8.90 19.39
CA ALA A 131 6.00 9.33 19.55
C ALA A 131 5.61 9.35 21.03
N ARG A 132 5.30 10.53 21.54
CA ARG A 132 4.80 10.74 22.90
C ARG A 132 3.33 11.13 22.88
N GLY A 133 2.54 10.54 23.73
CA GLY A 133 1.13 10.89 23.89
C GLY A 133 0.64 10.47 25.28
N SER A 134 -0.17 11.31 25.92
CA SER A 134 -0.74 11.00 27.22
C SER A 134 -1.64 9.75 27.15
N GLY A 135 -1.26 8.69 27.85
CA GLY A 135 -2.03 7.45 27.95
C GLY A 135 -2.05 6.57 26.70
N ARG A 136 -1.26 6.89 25.65
CA ARG A 136 -1.23 6.11 24.41
C ARG A 136 0.03 5.26 24.28
N ASN A 137 -0.15 3.95 24.06
CA ASN A 137 0.93 3.03 23.77
C ASN A 137 1.02 2.79 22.24
N TYR A 138 1.94 3.50 21.59
CA TYR A 138 2.12 3.44 20.13
C TYR A 138 2.62 2.07 19.66
N ALA A 139 3.42 1.36 20.45
CA ALA A 139 3.89 0.02 20.11
C ALA A 139 2.71 -0.97 20.11
N ALA A 140 1.90 -1.02 21.18
CA ALA A 140 0.73 -1.89 21.23
C ALA A 140 -0.28 -1.58 20.10
N ASP A 141 -0.58 -0.30 19.82
CA ASP A 141 -1.45 0.12 18.73
C ASP A 141 -0.90 -0.33 17.36
N GLY A 142 0.41 -0.18 17.19
CA GLY A 142 1.12 -0.58 15.98
C GLY A 142 1.07 -2.09 15.75
N LYS A 143 1.39 -2.87 16.79
CA LYS A 143 1.32 -4.33 16.79
C LYS A 143 -0.10 -4.82 16.46
N HIS A 144 -1.09 -4.33 17.18
CA HIS A 144 -2.49 -4.70 16.94
C HIS A 144 -2.94 -4.39 15.49
N SER A 145 -2.57 -3.23 14.97
CA SER A 145 -2.86 -2.86 13.59
C SER A 145 -2.15 -3.76 12.58
N MET A 146 -0.88 -4.13 12.82
CA MET A 146 -0.11 -5.01 11.95
C MET A 146 -0.68 -6.43 11.95
N MET A 147 -0.99 -6.99 13.12
CA MET A 147 -1.58 -8.33 13.22
C MET A 147 -2.92 -8.45 12.50
N ARG A 148 -3.78 -7.43 12.57
CA ARG A 148 -5.04 -7.41 11.79
C ARG A 148 -4.78 -7.40 10.28
N LYS A 149 -3.80 -6.63 9.79
CA LYS A 149 -3.44 -6.59 8.38
C LYS A 149 -2.88 -7.92 7.91
N MET A 150 -2.06 -8.55 8.75
CA MET A 150 -1.41 -9.82 8.43
C MET A 150 -2.40 -10.95 8.14
N GLN A 151 -3.63 -10.90 8.67
CA GLN A 151 -4.70 -11.84 8.32
C GLN A 151 -5.01 -11.87 6.81
N GLY A 152 -4.91 -10.72 6.14
CA GLY A 152 -5.11 -10.60 4.69
C GLY A 152 -3.82 -10.74 3.87
N LEU A 153 -2.67 -11.00 4.49
CA LEU A 153 -1.35 -11.00 3.85
C LEU A 153 -0.62 -12.37 3.93
N GLN A 154 -1.27 -13.41 4.42
CA GLN A 154 -0.65 -14.73 4.66
C GLN A 154 -0.07 -15.37 3.40
N ASN A 155 -0.67 -15.09 2.23
CA ASN A 155 -0.24 -15.60 0.93
C ASN A 155 0.47 -14.53 0.08
N ALA A 156 0.95 -13.44 0.69
CA ALA A 156 1.68 -12.40 -0.01
C ALA A 156 3.16 -12.76 -0.15
N GLU A 157 3.71 -12.52 -1.34
CA GLU A 157 5.14 -12.51 -1.61
C GLU A 157 5.64 -11.09 -1.45
N PHE A 158 6.58 -10.87 -0.51
CA PHE A 158 7.16 -9.56 -0.27
C PHE A 158 8.49 -9.40 -1.00
N LEU A 159 8.62 -8.35 -1.81
CA LEU A 159 9.83 -8.01 -2.55
C LEU A 159 10.41 -6.70 -2.02
N CYS A 160 11.75 -6.59 -2.10
CA CYS A 160 12.48 -5.37 -1.74
C CYS A 160 13.37 -4.96 -2.90
N MET A 161 12.81 -4.19 -3.84
CA MET A 161 13.54 -3.78 -5.05
C MET A 161 12.98 -2.48 -5.62
N ASP A 162 13.65 -1.95 -6.63
CA ASP A 162 13.10 -0.83 -7.40
C ASP A 162 11.79 -1.25 -8.09
N TYR A 163 10.81 -0.33 -8.15
CA TYR A 163 9.49 -0.63 -8.73
C TYR A 163 9.55 -1.08 -10.19
N ARG A 164 10.60 -0.69 -10.93
CA ARG A 164 10.84 -1.05 -12.34
C ARG A 164 11.29 -2.50 -12.52
N ASP A 165 11.88 -3.08 -11.48
CA ASP A 165 12.44 -4.44 -11.50
C ASP A 165 11.44 -5.49 -10.99
N VAL A 166 10.26 -5.06 -10.52
CA VAL A 166 9.24 -5.96 -9.97
C VAL A 166 8.71 -6.89 -11.08
N PRO A 167 8.76 -8.22 -10.90
CA PRO A 167 8.20 -9.16 -11.87
C PRO A 167 6.67 -9.08 -11.90
N ILE A 168 6.11 -8.66 -13.03
CA ILE A 168 4.66 -8.53 -13.22
C ILE A 168 4.15 -9.76 -13.99
N PRO A 169 3.34 -10.64 -13.36
CA PRO A 169 2.72 -11.76 -14.04
C PRO A 169 1.73 -11.31 -15.14
N GLU A 170 1.52 -12.17 -16.13
CA GLU A 170 0.48 -11.92 -17.14
C GLU A 170 -0.90 -11.71 -16.49
N ASN A 171 -1.70 -10.85 -17.09
CA ASN A 171 -3.05 -10.49 -16.63
C ASN A 171 -3.13 -9.94 -15.18
N ALA A 172 -2.02 -9.46 -14.63
CA ALA A 172 -2.03 -8.87 -13.30
C ALA A 172 -2.83 -7.55 -13.25
N VAL A 173 -3.46 -7.32 -12.11
CA VAL A 173 -3.90 -5.99 -11.69
C VAL A 173 -2.77 -5.37 -10.89
N VAL A 174 -2.27 -4.23 -11.34
CA VAL A 174 -1.15 -3.52 -10.72
C VAL A 174 -1.65 -2.28 -9.99
N TYR A 175 -1.15 -2.06 -8.78
CA TYR A 175 -1.40 -0.87 -7.98
C TYR A 175 -0.09 -0.15 -7.68
N ALA A 176 -0.08 1.16 -7.87
CA ALA A 176 1.03 2.04 -7.55
C ALA A 176 0.57 3.20 -6.66
N ASP A 177 1.22 3.36 -5.51
CA ASP A 177 1.08 4.51 -4.58
C ASP A 177 2.47 5.13 -4.37
N PRO A 178 2.99 5.86 -5.39
CA PRO A 178 4.36 6.37 -5.36
C PRO A 178 4.54 7.44 -4.28
N PRO A 179 5.78 7.78 -3.93
CA PRO A 179 6.09 8.98 -3.16
C PRO A 179 5.57 10.20 -3.91
N TYR A 180 4.69 11.00 -3.26
CA TYR A 180 4.12 12.18 -3.93
C TYR A 180 5.19 13.20 -4.34
N ALA A 181 5.00 13.78 -5.53
CA ALA A 181 5.85 14.82 -6.04
C ALA A 181 5.98 15.97 -5.02
N GLY A 182 7.22 16.37 -4.70
CA GLY A 182 7.50 17.46 -3.75
C GLY A 182 7.45 17.10 -2.26
N THR A 183 7.17 15.84 -1.87
CA THR A 183 7.27 15.46 -0.47
C THR A 183 8.72 15.20 -0.07
N THR A 184 9.26 16.05 0.81
CA THR A 184 10.57 15.84 1.44
C THR A 184 10.47 14.75 2.49
N GLY A 185 11.25 13.68 2.37
CA GLY A 185 11.45 12.75 3.48
C GLY A 185 11.26 11.26 3.21
N TYR A 186 11.25 10.83 1.97
CA TYR A 186 11.47 9.40 1.69
C TYR A 186 12.97 9.09 1.81
N THR A 187 13.30 8.16 2.71
CA THR A 187 14.68 7.78 3.05
C THR A 187 15.39 6.97 1.95
N VAL A 188 14.70 6.70 0.83
CA VAL A 188 15.13 5.74 -0.21
C VAL A 188 15.59 6.39 -1.52
N GLY A 189 16.01 7.66 -1.48
CA GLY A 189 16.54 8.37 -2.64
C GLY A 189 15.56 9.34 -3.31
N LYS A 190 16.01 10.02 -4.36
CA LYS A 190 15.20 10.97 -5.13
C LYS A 190 14.27 10.19 -6.05
N PHE A 191 12.97 10.44 -5.96
CA PHE A 191 11.96 9.89 -6.84
C PHE A 191 11.81 10.78 -8.08
N ASP A 192 11.96 10.20 -9.28
CA ASP A 192 11.74 10.90 -10.54
C ASP A 192 10.31 10.65 -11.02
N SER A 193 9.49 11.69 -10.92
CA SER A 193 8.07 11.60 -11.30
C SER A 193 7.88 11.48 -12.81
N ALA A 194 8.78 12.04 -13.64
CA ALA A 194 8.65 11.94 -15.10
C ALA A 194 8.97 10.51 -15.56
N GLU A 195 10.05 9.92 -15.05
CA GLU A 195 10.41 8.53 -15.31
C GLU A 195 9.32 7.56 -14.83
N PHE A 196 8.71 7.84 -13.65
CA PHE A 196 7.62 7.04 -13.14
C PHE A 196 6.41 7.02 -14.08
N TRP A 197 5.94 8.18 -14.55
CA TRP A 197 4.78 8.23 -15.44
C TRP A 197 5.05 7.57 -16.78
N GLU A 198 6.27 7.68 -17.30
CA GLU A 198 6.67 6.98 -18.52
C GLU A 198 6.64 5.47 -18.34
N TYR A 199 7.16 4.97 -17.24
CA TYR A 199 7.08 3.55 -16.91
C TYR A 199 5.63 3.08 -16.73
N MET A 200 4.76 3.88 -16.12
CA MET A 200 3.34 3.55 -15.98
C MET A 200 2.62 3.46 -17.33
N ARG A 201 2.99 4.28 -18.33
CA ARG A 201 2.46 4.17 -19.71
C ARG A 201 2.82 2.82 -20.32
N VAL A 202 4.10 2.48 -20.32
CA VAL A 202 4.60 1.20 -20.85
C VAL A 202 3.93 0.02 -20.16
N LEU A 203 3.81 0.08 -18.84
CA LEU A 203 3.16 -0.98 -18.05
C LEU A 203 1.66 -1.11 -18.37
N SER A 204 1.00 0.00 -18.63
CA SER A 204 -0.41 0.05 -19.00
C SER A 204 -0.71 -0.53 -20.40
N GLU A 205 0.27 -0.70 -21.27
CA GLU A 205 0.08 -1.40 -22.55
C GLU A 205 -0.32 -2.86 -22.35
N LYS A 206 0.18 -3.49 -21.27
CA LYS A 206 0.00 -4.93 -21.02
C LYS A 206 -0.91 -5.23 -19.82
N HIS A 207 -0.98 -4.33 -18.85
CA HIS A 207 -1.64 -4.55 -17.56
C HIS A 207 -2.67 -3.47 -17.25
N LEU A 208 -3.65 -3.80 -16.42
CA LEU A 208 -4.54 -2.82 -15.83
C LEU A 208 -3.84 -2.21 -14.60
N VAL A 209 -3.39 -0.96 -14.73
CA VAL A 209 -2.60 -0.25 -13.72
C VAL A 209 -3.45 0.84 -13.07
N PHE A 210 -3.55 0.79 -11.74
CA PHE A 210 -4.20 1.80 -10.92
C PHE A 210 -3.14 2.62 -10.16
N ILE A 211 -3.23 3.92 -10.23
CA ILE A 211 -2.23 4.82 -9.64
C ILE A 211 -2.90 5.79 -8.69
N SER A 212 -2.51 5.77 -7.41
CA SER A 212 -2.92 6.76 -6.40
C SER A 212 -2.01 7.96 -6.45
N GLU A 213 -2.54 9.13 -6.80
CA GLU A 213 -1.83 10.41 -6.82
C GLU A 213 -2.84 11.58 -6.75
N GLN A 214 -2.35 12.80 -6.54
CA GLN A 214 -3.19 14.01 -6.53
C GLN A 214 -3.37 14.56 -7.93
N THR A 215 -2.33 14.47 -8.75
CA THR A 215 -2.28 14.94 -10.14
C THR A 215 -1.61 13.91 -11.03
N ALA A 216 -2.02 13.87 -12.30
CA ALA A 216 -1.46 12.96 -13.29
C ALA A 216 -1.34 13.68 -14.65
N PRO A 217 -0.54 13.15 -15.61
CA PRO A 217 -0.58 13.56 -17.00
C PRO A 217 -1.97 13.34 -17.61
N GLU A 218 -2.29 14.09 -18.70
CA GLU A 218 -3.63 14.12 -19.31
C GLU A 218 -4.11 12.76 -19.84
N ASP A 219 -3.20 11.86 -20.18
CA ASP A 219 -3.48 10.51 -20.66
C ASP A 219 -3.89 9.52 -19.55
N PHE A 220 -3.81 9.94 -18.27
CA PHE A 220 -4.30 9.18 -17.12
C PHE A 220 -5.60 9.78 -16.59
N ILE A 221 -6.65 9.00 -16.66
CA ILE A 221 -8.02 9.43 -16.34
C ILE A 221 -8.35 9.09 -14.89
N PRO A 222 -8.83 10.05 -14.08
CA PRO A 222 -9.29 9.77 -12.74
C PRO A 222 -10.60 8.97 -12.78
N ILE A 223 -10.61 7.81 -12.12
CA ILE A 223 -11.77 6.91 -12.03
C ILE A 223 -12.42 6.93 -10.66
N TRP A 224 -11.73 7.49 -9.69
CA TRP A 224 -12.19 7.68 -8.32
C TRP A 224 -11.47 8.87 -7.71
N GLU A 225 -12.18 9.66 -6.88
CA GLU A 225 -11.60 10.76 -6.14
C GLU A 225 -12.28 10.95 -4.79
N LYS A 226 -11.53 11.50 -3.83
CA LYS A 226 -12.04 11.84 -2.50
C LYS A 226 -11.29 13.01 -1.88
N GLU A 227 -12.03 13.98 -1.38
CA GLU A 227 -11.48 15.07 -0.58
C GLU A 227 -11.14 14.59 0.83
N LEU A 228 -9.93 14.89 1.28
CA LEU A 228 -9.43 14.55 2.60
C LEU A 228 -8.97 15.82 3.34
N LYS A 229 -9.47 16.00 4.56
CA LYS A 229 -8.97 17.03 5.47
C LYS A 229 -7.66 16.56 6.11
N ARG A 230 -6.54 17.19 5.78
CA ARG A 230 -5.25 16.92 6.44
C ARG A 230 -5.12 17.79 7.69
N ASN A 231 -5.11 17.15 8.87
CA ASN A 231 -4.86 17.79 10.16
C ASN A 231 -3.35 17.75 10.49
N ILE A 232 -2.49 18.37 9.69
CA ILE A 232 -1.02 18.33 9.91
C ILE A 232 -0.51 19.57 10.65
N CYS A 233 -1.31 20.63 10.80
CA CYS A 233 -0.94 21.83 11.54
C CYS A 233 -1.70 21.96 12.86
N ARG A 234 -1.01 22.46 13.93
CA ARG A 234 -1.65 22.93 15.16
C ARG A 234 -2.57 24.14 14.93
N ASP A 235 -2.37 24.88 13.85
CA ASP A 235 -3.20 25.99 13.41
C ASP A 235 -4.45 25.47 12.71
N VAL A 236 -5.60 25.71 13.31
CA VAL A 236 -6.92 25.27 12.83
C VAL A 236 -7.26 25.95 11.48
N ASP A 237 -6.69 27.13 11.21
CA ASP A 237 -6.95 27.94 10.00
C ASP A 237 -6.12 27.51 8.78
N LYS A 238 -5.20 26.56 8.92
CA LYS A 238 -4.38 25.99 7.83
C LYS A 238 -4.72 24.53 7.51
N ARG A 239 -6.00 24.19 7.50
CA ARG A 239 -6.47 22.88 7.05
C ARG A 239 -6.50 22.89 5.53
N PHE A 240 -5.46 22.34 4.91
CA PHE A 240 -5.45 22.10 3.47
C PHE A 240 -6.34 20.89 3.16
N GLU A 241 -7.34 21.09 2.32
CA GLU A 241 -8.08 20.01 1.69
C GLU A 241 -7.20 19.44 0.56
N VAL A 242 -7.07 18.13 0.54
CA VAL A 242 -6.29 17.43 -0.48
C VAL A 242 -7.22 16.43 -1.13
N THR A 243 -7.33 16.48 -2.44
CA THR A 243 -8.07 15.50 -3.20
C THR A 243 -7.15 14.34 -3.57
N GLU A 244 -7.43 13.19 -3.03
CA GLU A 244 -6.79 11.92 -3.43
C GLU A 244 -7.56 11.35 -4.60
N LYS A 245 -6.83 10.88 -5.63
CA LYS A 245 -7.41 10.34 -6.85
C LYS A 245 -6.82 8.97 -7.17
N LEU A 246 -7.58 8.17 -7.90
CA LEU A 246 -7.13 6.92 -8.48
C LEU A 246 -7.22 7.03 -9.99
N PHE A 247 -6.09 6.88 -10.66
CA PHE A 247 -5.96 7.04 -12.10
C PHE A 247 -5.77 5.70 -12.81
N VAL A 248 -6.24 5.65 -14.07
CA VAL A 248 -5.97 4.56 -15.01
C VAL A 248 -5.62 5.19 -16.37
N HIS A 249 -4.67 4.61 -17.10
CA HIS A 249 -4.32 5.07 -18.43
C HIS A 249 -5.52 4.96 -19.38
N GLN A 250 -5.73 5.96 -20.25
CA GLN A 250 -6.90 6.07 -21.13
C GLN A 250 -7.15 4.83 -22.00
N SER A 251 -6.09 4.13 -22.44
CA SER A 251 -6.20 2.90 -23.25
C SER A 251 -6.87 1.72 -22.50
N ARG A 252 -7.00 1.79 -21.17
CA ARG A 252 -7.56 0.74 -20.30
C ARG A 252 -8.93 1.07 -19.71
N ILE A 253 -9.50 2.22 -20.04
CA ILE A 253 -10.82 2.62 -19.53
C ILE A 253 -11.90 1.63 -19.94
N THR A 254 -11.84 1.08 -21.15
CA THR A 254 -12.79 0.07 -21.62
C THR A 254 -12.74 -1.24 -20.85
N ASP A 255 -11.60 -1.58 -20.22
CA ASP A 255 -11.45 -2.78 -19.40
C ASP A 255 -12.21 -2.68 -18.07
N LEU A 256 -12.55 -1.46 -17.64
CA LEU A 256 -13.35 -1.19 -16.44
C LEU A 256 -14.85 -1.22 -16.70
N THR A 257 -15.27 -1.17 -17.97
CA THR A 257 -16.69 -1.08 -18.38
C THR A 257 -17.25 -2.39 -18.95
N ARG A 258 -16.40 -3.38 -19.13
CA ARG A 258 -16.73 -4.76 -19.51
C ARG A 258 -16.80 -5.65 -18.26
#